data_4b8645c80bbad0538ae532ea6630d6ed
#
_entry.id   4b8645c80bbad0538ae532ea6630d6ed
#
_cell.length_a   1.000
_cell.length_b   1.000
_cell.length_c   1.000
_cell.angle_alpha   90.00
_cell.angle_beta   90.00
_cell.angle_gamma   90.00
#
_symmetry.space_group_name_H-M   'P 1'
#
loop_
_entity.id
_entity.type
_entity.pdbx_description
1 polymer ?
#
loop_
_entity_poly.entity_id
_entity_poly.type
_entity_poly.pdbx_seq_one_letter_code
_entity_poly.pdbx_strand_id
1 'polypeptide(L)'
;MLEKLFQLKAHNTTLRTEVLAGITTFLTMAYILFVNPSILAETGMDHGAVFVATCLAAAIGSAIMGLVANYPIALAPGMGLNAFFTYTVVLTMGYTWQTALGAVFLSGVIFFGLSIFKIREWIIHSIPLALRAGIAAGIGLFLAIIALKNAGIVVDNPATLVGLGDLSAGGPLLACLGFFLIAALAYRKVTGAVMIGILVVTGLSILLGLSQLNGVVSMPPSLAPTLMQLDIMGALDIGLISVIFAFLFVDLFDTSGTLIGVAQKADLLDKDGKMPRLGRALLADSTATMAGAALGTSTTTSYIESAAGTAAGGRTGLTACVVALLFLLSLFFAPLAGAVPAYATAPALLFVAVLMMSSLAGIDWDDLTVAAPVVVAALAMPLTFSIANGIAFGFIAWTAIKLLAGRWRELSPAMWILSALFVVKLGWFAG
;
A
#
# COMPACT_ATOMS: atom_id res chain seq x y z
N MET A 1 17.07 -24.95 -16.47
CA MET A 1 16.30 -23.75 -16.83
C MET A 1 16.25 -22.75 -15.67
N LEU A 2 15.83 -23.18 -14.48
CA LEU A 2 15.74 -22.31 -13.29
C LEU A 2 17.08 -21.65 -12.90
N GLU A 3 18.19 -22.38 -12.95
CA GLU A 3 19.51 -21.84 -12.66
C GLU A 3 19.96 -20.73 -13.63
N LYS A 4 19.59 -20.85 -14.93
CA LYS A 4 19.89 -19.79 -15.90
C LYS A 4 19.07 -18.52 -15.67
N LEU A 5 17.84 -18.65 -15.16
CA LEU A 5 16.93 -17.55 -14.93
C LEU A 5 17.21 -16.84 -13.60
N PHE A 6 17.35 -17.60 -12.53
CA PHE A 6 17.38 -17.08 -11.15
C PHE A 6 18.76 -17.08 -10.52
N GLN A 7 19.76 -17.78 -11.10
CA GLN A 7 21.16 -17.83 -10.61
C GLN A 7 21.23 -18.27 -9.14
N LEU A 8 20.52 -19.35 -8.79
CA LEU A 8 20.36 -19.83 -7.41
C LEU A 8 21.72 -20.05 -6.71
N LYS A 9 22.69 -20.66 -7.43
CA LYS A 9 24.04 -20.91 -6.89
C LYS A 9 24.79 -19.61 -6.62
N ALA A 10 24.67 -18.60 -7.50
CA ALA A 10 25.32 -17.31 -7.33
C ALA A 10 24.78 -16.54 -6.12
N HIS A 11 23.50 -16.78 -5.76
CA HIS A 11 22.84 -16.19 -4.60
C HIS A 11 22.85 -17.10 -3.36
N ASN A 12 23.65 -18.20 -3.35
CA ASN A 12 23.78 -19.13 -2.23
C ASN A 12 22.43 -19.64 -1.69
N THR A 13 21.48 -19.94 -2.59
CA THR A 13 20.15 -20.42 -2.24
C THR A 13 19.80 -21.73 -2.97
N THR A 14 18.70 -22.36 -2.58
CA THR A 14 18.20 -23.60 -3.17
C THR A 14 16.75 -23.45 -3.60
N LEU A 15 16.27 -24.30 -4.54
CA LEU A 15 14.87 -24.34 -4.95
C LEU A 15 13.94 -24.48 -3.74
N ARG A 16 14.26 -25.36 -2.79
CA ARG A 16 13.45 -25.58 -1.59
C ARG A 16 13.37 -24.31 -0.73
N THR A 17 14.48 -23.64 -0.53
CA THR A 17 14.53 -22.39 0.25
C THR A 17 13.69 -21.30 -0.41
N GLU A 18 13.81 -21.12 -1.73
CA GLU A 18 13.05 -20.11 -2.47
C GLU A 18 11.53 -20.38 -2.43
N VAL A 19 11.12 -21.66 -2.57
CA VAL A 19 9.70 -22.04 -2.47
C VAL A 19 9.16 -21.79 -1.07
N LEU A 20 9.88 -22.18 -0.02
CA LEU A 20 9.48 -21.90 1.38
C LEU A 20 9.41 -20.39 1.66
N ALA A 21 10.36 -19.63 1.16
CA ALA A 21 10.36 -18.17 1.27
C ALA A 21 9.16 -17.56 0.55
N GLY A 22 8.80 -18.05 -0.65
CA GLY A 22 7.62 -17.61 -1.37
C GLY A 22 6.32 -17.90 -0.63
N ILE A 23 6.18 -19.10 -0.07
CA ILE A 23 5.01 -19.46 0.76
C ILE A 23 4.96 -18.54 2.00
N THR A 24 6.09 -18.28 2.64
CA THR A 24 6.18 -17.39 3.81
C THR A 24 5.74 -15.97 3.45
N THR A 25 6.26 -15.41 2.34
CA THR A 25 5.84 -14.10 1.85
C THR A 25 4.34 -14.06 1.56
N PHE A 26 3.83 -15.06 0.82
CA PHE A 26 2.40 -15.13 0.50
C PHE A 26 1.54 -15.14 1.76
N LEU A 27 1.84 -15.97 2.75
CA LEU A 27 1.07 -16.06 3.98
C LEU A 27 1.05 -14.74 4.78
N THR A 28 2.10 -13.94 4.69
CA THR A 28 2.16 -12.64 5.38
C THR A 28 1.39 -11.54 4.65
N MET A 29 1.23 -11.62 3.33
CA MET A 29 0.56 -10.59 2.53
C MET A 29 -0.81 -11.01 1.98
N ALA A 30 -1.20 -12.27 2.11
CA ALA A 30 -2.45 -12.79 1.52
C ALA A 30 -3.74 -12.15 2.13
N TYR A 31 -3.63 -11.43 3.25
CA TYR A 31 -4.74 -10.66 3.79
C TYR A 31 -5.27 -9.61 2.79
N ILE A 32 -4.47 -9.20 1.80
CA ILE A 32 -4.88 -8.27 0.75
C ILE A 32 -6.04 -8.82 -0.10
N LEU A 33 -6.17 -10.15 -0.18
CA LEU A 33 -7.27 -10.83 -0.86
C LEU A 33 -8.64 -10.50 -0.25
N PHE A 34 -8.66 -10.12 1.01
CA PHE A 34 -9.86 -9.74 1.75
C PHE A 34 -9.98 -8.22 1.85
N VAL A 35 -8.88 -7.55 2.18
CA VAL A 35 -8.85 -6.11 2.46
C VAL A 35 -9.11 -5.29 1.21
N ASN A 36 -8.45 -5.58 0.08
CA ASN A 36 -8.58 -4.77 -1.12
C ASN A 36 -9.99 -4.81 -1.72
N PRO A 37 -10.63 -5.99 -1.94
CA PRO A 37 -11.99 -6.04 -2.42
C PRO A 37 -12.99 -5.35 -1.48
N SER A 38 -12.82 -5.49 -0.16
CA SER A 38 -13.68 -4.83 0.82
C SER A 38 -13.61 -3.30 0.74
N ILE A 39 -12.41 -2.74 0.57
CA ILE A 39 -12.22 -1.29 0.47
C ILE A 39 -12.77 -0.76 -0.86
N LEU A 40 -12.41 -1.38 -2.00
CA LEU A 40 -12.82 -0.87 -3.30
C LEU A 40 -14.32 -1.06 -3.57
N ALA A 41 -14.94 -2.09 -3.00
CA ALA A 41 -16.39 -2.30 -3.11
C ALA A 41 -17.22 -1.16 -2.51
N GLU A 42 -16.69 -0.39 -1.56
CA GLU A 42 -17.36 0.80 -1.02
C GLU A 42 -17.59 1.90 -2.09
N THR A 43 -16.83 1.86 -3.20
CA THR A 43 -17.02 2.76 -4.35
C THR A 43 -18.12 2.33 -5.32
N GLY A 44 -18.77 1.19 -5.06
CA GLY A 44 -19.74 0.56 -5.96
C GLY A 44 -19.12 -0.40 -6.98
N MET A 45 -17.84 -0.70 -6.91
CA MET A 45 -17.19 -1.76 -7.70
C MET A 45 -17.71 -3.14 -7.27
N ASP A 46 -17.83 -4.07 -8.22
CA ASP A 46 -18.21 -5.45 -7.92
C ASP A 46 -17.11 -6.15 -7.10
N HIS A 47 -17.47 -6.61 -5.89
CA HIS A 47 -16.54 -7.22 -4.95
C HIS A 47 -15.81 -8.44 -5.53
N GLY A 48 -16.55 -9.29 -6.28
CA GLY A 48 -15.99 -10.50 -6.89
C GLY A 48 -15.00 -10.17 -8.00
N ALA A 49 -15.34 -9.19 -8.86
CA ALA A 49 -14.45 -8.73 -9.92
C ALA A 49 -13.18 -8.09 -9.36
N VAL A 50 -13.29 -7.27 -8.31
CA VAL A 50 -12.13 -6.67 -7.62
C VAL A 50 -11.26 -7.76 -6.96
N PHE A 51 -11.86 -8.80 -6.38
CA PHE A 51 -11.11 -9.94 -5.86
C PHE A 51 -10.26 -10.61 -6.95
N VAL A 52 -10.86 -10.89 -8.12
CA VAL A 52 -10.14 -11.46 -9.26
C VAL A 52 -9.06 -10.51 -9.77
N ALA A 53 -9.38 -9.21 -9.91
CA ALA A 53 -8.41 -8.17 -10.28
C ALA A 53 -7.22 -8.11 -9.31
N THR A 54 -7.48 -8.23 -8.00
CA THR A 54 -6.45 -8.27 -6.94
C THR A 54 -5.51 -9.46 -7.12
N CYS A 55 -6.07 -10.66 -7.29
CA CYS A 55 -5.29 -11.88 -7.51
C CYS A 55 -4.41 -11.77 -8.76
N LEU A 56 -4.99 -11.32 -9.88
CA LEU A 56 -4.28 -11.23 -11.15
C LEU A 56 -3.23 -10.12 -11.13
N ALA A 57 -3.53 -8.94 -10.57
CA ALA A 57 -2.57 -7.85 -10.46
C ALA A 57 -1.37 -8.24 -9.58
N ALA A 58 -1.62 -8.88 -8.44
CA ALA A 58 -0.57 -9.39 -7.57
C ALA A 58 0.27 -10.48 -8.25
N ALA A 59 -0.37 -11.40 -8.98
CA ALA A 59 0.32 -12.44 -9.73
C ALA A 59 1.19 -11.87 -10.86
N ILE A 60 0.65 -10.97 -11.68
CA ILE A 60 1.37 -10.32 -12.78
C ILE A 60 2.54 -9.49 -12.23
N GLY A 61 2.29 -8.63 -11.26
CA GLY A 61 3.31 -7.77 -10.67
C GLY A 61 4.45 -8.57 -10.04
N SER A 62 4.13 -9.58 -9.22
CA SER A 62 5.13 -10.46 -8.59
C SER A 62 5.89 -11.29 -9.62
N ALA A 63 5.22 -11.79 -10.68
CA ALA A 63 5.88 -12.52 -11.75
C ALA A 63 6.86 -11.64 -12.53
N ILE A 64 6.47 -10.40 -12.88
CA ILE A 64 7.37 -9.46 -13.57
C ILE A 64 8.56 -9.11 -12.69
N MET A 65 8.34 -8.83 -11.39
CA MET A 65 9.42 -8.57 -10.44
C MET A 65 10.39 -9.76 -10.36
N GLY A 66 9.85 -10.98 -10.29
CA GLY A 66 10.64 -12.21 -10.22
C GLY A 66 11.43 -12.49 -11.49
N LEU A 67 10.81 -12.39 -12.66
CA LEU A 67 11.39 -12.77 -13.94
C LEU A 67 12.32 -11.70 -14.54
N VAL A 68 11.97 -10.41 -14.39
CA VAL A 68 12.69 -9.29 -15.02
C VAL A 68 13.74 -8.69 -14.09
N ALA A 69 13.37 -8.45 -12.82
CA ALA A 69 14.29 -7.87 -11.84
C ALA A 69 15.06 -8.92 -11.04
N ASN A 70 14.57 -10.16 -10.99
CA ASN A 70 15.11 -11.26 -10.20
C ASN A 70 15.28 -10.89 -8.71
N TYR A 71 14.25 -10.30 -8.10
CA TYR A 71 14.22 -9.98 -6.67
C TYR A 71 13.15 -10.78 -5.94
N PRO A 72 13.40 -11.19 -4.67
CA PRO A 72 12.44 -11.92 -3.84
C PRO A 72 11.39 -10.99 -3.23
N ILE A 73 10.83 -10.09 -4.05
CA ILE A 73 9.89 -9.05 -3.63
C ILE A 73 8.57 -9.25 -4.36
N ALA A 74 7.51 -9.43 -3.61
CA ALA A 74 6.16 -9.59 -4.13
C ALA A 74 5.46 -8.24 -4.26
N LEU A 75 4.55 -8.14 -5.21
CA LEU A 75 3.72 -6.98 -5.46
C LEU A 75 2.25 -7.34 -5.27
N ALA A 76 1.47 -6.37 -4.78
CA ALA A 76 0.01 -6.45 -4.72
C ALA A 76 -0.59 -5.04 -4.63
N PRO A 77 -1.92 -4.85 -4.74
CA PRO A 77 -2.55 -3.55 -4.54
C PRO A 77 -2.18 -2.92 -3.19
N GLY A 78 -1.67 -1.67 -3.21
CA GLY A 78 -1.14 -0.98 -2.04
C GLY A 78 -2.23 -0.41 -1.15
N MET A 79 -2.28 -0.79 0.14
CA MET A 79 -3.39 -0.44 1.03
C MET A 79 -3.60 1.05 1.22
N GLY A 80 -2.53 1.83 1.38
CA GLY A 80 -2.63 3.28 1.50
C GLY A 80 -3.24 3.93 0.26
N LEU A 81 -2.84 3.45 -0.92
CA LEU A 81 -3.34 3.92 -2.21
C LEU A 81 -4.77 3.44 -2.49
N ASN A 82 -5.14 2.23 -2.05
CA ASN A 82 -6.53 1.73 -2.10
C ASN A 82 -7.47 2.61 -1.29
N ALA A 83 -7.04 2.96 -0.08
CA ALA A 83 -7.79 3.84 0.80
C ALA A 83 -7.89 5.27 0.23
N PHE A 84 -6.82 5.80 -0.33
CA PHE A 84 -6.84 7.10 -1.02
C PHE A 84 -7.77 7.09 -2.24
N PHE A 85 -7.71 6.03 -3.05
CA PHE A 85 -8.61 5.81 -4.18
C PHE A 85 -10.08 5.85 -3.73
N THR A 86 -10.44 5.04 -2.73
CA THR A 86 -11.82 4.87 -2.28
C THR A 86 -12.32 6.09 -1.54
N TYR A 87 -11.67 6.43 -0.42
CA TYR A 87 -12.21 7.42 0.50
C TYR A 87 -11.98 8.85 0.07
N THR A 88 -10.82 9.14 -0.54
CA THR A 88 -10.53 10.51 -0.98
C THR A 88 -11.08 10.78 -2.38
N VAL A 89 -10.67 9.99 -3.38
CA VAL A 89 -10.97 10.32 -4.78
C VAL A 89 -12.44 10.04 -5.11
N VAL A 90 -12.95 8.87 -4.75
CA VAL A 90 -14.32 8.49 -5.11
C VAL A 90 -15.33 9.06 -4.12
N LEU A 91 -15.22 8.74 -2.82
CA LEU A 91 -16.27 9.09 -1.85
C LEU A 91 -16.24 10.56 -1.40
N THR A 92 -15.07 11.20 -1.29
CA THR A 92 -14.99 12.60 -0.83
C THR A 92 -15.01 13.58 -2.00
N MET A 93 -14.21 13.34 -3.06
CA MET A 93 -14.16 14.24 -4.22
C MET A 93 -15.29 13.99 -5.22
N GLY A 94 -16.03 12.87 -5.11
CA GLY A 94 -17.20 12.55 -5.92
C GLY A 94 -16.90 12.07 -7.33
N TYR A 95 -15.65 11.70 -7.66
CA TYR A 95 -15.32 11.13 -8.96
C TYR A 95 -15.80 9.68 -9.07
N THR A 96 -16.10 9.24 -10.30
CA THR A 96 -16.43 7.83 -10.53
C THR A 96 -15.18 6.95 -10.31
N TRP A 97 -15.38 5.69 -9.92
CA TRP A 97 -14.27 4.75 -9.76
C TRP A 97 -13.56 4.48 -11.10
N GLN A 98 -14.26 4.59 -12.24
CA GLN A 98 -13.68 4.48 -13.58
C GLN A 98 -12.68 5.59 -13.83
N THR A 99 -13.03 6.81 -13.49
CA THR A 99 -12.15 7.99 -13.60
C THR A 99 -10.96 7.88 -12.64
N ALA A 100 -11.18 7.38 -11.43
CA ALA A 100 -10.10 7.11 -10.48
C ALA A 100 -9.14 6.02 -11.00
N LEU A 101 -9.64 4.95 -11.66
CA LEU A 101 -8.79 3.95 -12.34
C LEU A 101 -7.99 4.58 -13.49
N GLY A 102 -8.59 5.49 -14.25
CA GLY A 102 -7.90 6.28 -15.26
C GLY A 102 -6.73 7.07 -14.67
N ALA A 103 -6.93 7.72 -13.52
CA ALA A 103 -5.87 8.45 -12.81
C ALA A 103 -4.75 7.53 -12.32
N VAL A 104 -5.07 6.34 -11.78
CA VAL A 104 -4.08 5.32 -11.41
C VAL A 104 -3.29 4.84 -12.62
N PHE A 105 -3.95 4.56 -13.75
CA PHE A 105 -3.29 4.16 -14.98
C PHE A 105 -2.33 5.22 -15.48
N LEU A 106 -2.77 6.49 -15.54
CA LEU A 106 -1.92 7.61 -15.96
C LEU A 106 -0.73 7.82 -15.01
N SER A 107 -0.92 7.68 -13.70
CA SER A 107 0.18 7.72 -12.74
C SER A 107 1.20 6.62 -13.03
N GLY A 108 0.75 5.39 -13.34
CA GLY A 108 1.59 4.27 -13.76
C GLY A 108 2.37 4.53 -15.05
N VAL A 109 1.75 5.15 -16.06
CA VAL A 109 2.39 5.54 -17.33
C VAL A 109 3.49 6.60 -17.08
N ILE A 110 3.19 7.64 -16.29
CA ILE A 110 4.18 8.66 -15.92
C ILE A 110 5.32 8.01 -15.16
N PHE A 111 5.01 7.13 -14.22
CA PHE A 111 5.96 6.41 -13.39
C PHE A 111 6.89 5.51 -14.21
N PHE A 112 6.34 4.82 -15.21
CA PHE A 112 7.10 4.04 -16.18
C PHE A 112 8.08 4.91 -16.96
N GLY A 113 7.61 6.06 -17.48
CA GLY A 113 8.45 7.03 -18.16
C GLY A 113 9.59 7.56 -17.28
N LEU A 114 9.28 8.01 -16.06
CA LEU A 114 10.28 8.49 -15.10
C LEU A 114 11.32 7.42 -14.73
N SER A 115 10.93 6.15 -14.71
CA SER A 115 11.83 5.02 -14.43
C SER A 115 12.81 4.77 -15.57
N ILE A 116 12.38 4.91 -16.83
CA ILE A 116 13.26 4.80 -18.02
C ILE A 116 14.32 5.91 -18.01
N PHE A 117 13.94 7.15 -17.70
CA PHE A 117 14.84 8.31 -17.71
C PHE A 117 15.65 8.48 -16.42
N LYS A 118 15.54 7.56 -15.43
CA LYS A 118 16.21 7.62 -14.12
C LYS A 118 15.93 8.88 -13.29
N ILE A 119 14.93 9.66 -13.66
CA ILE A 119 14.50 10.89 -12.95
C ILE A 119 13.99 10.52 -11.55
N ARG A 120 13.39 9.36 -11.43
CA ARG A 120 12.86 8.83 -10.17
C ARG A 120 13.94 8.71 -9.08
N GLU A 121 15.12 8.18 -9.42
CA GLU A 121 16.24 8.06 -8.47
C GLU A 121 16.64 9.44 -7.93
N TRP A 122 16.68 10.45 -8.81
CA TRP A 122 16.98 11.83 -8.43
C TRP A 122 15.92 12.42 -7.48
N ILE A 123 14.62 12.22 -7.75
CA ILE A 123 13.53 12.68 -6.87
C ILE A 123 13.66 12.04 -5.49
N ILE A 124 13.83 10.71 -5.42
CA ILE A 124 13.96 9.97 -4.16
C ILE A 124 15.12 10.51 -3.33
N HIS A 125 16.28 10.72 -3.94
CA HIS A 125 17.46 11.22 -3.21
C HIS A 125 17.33 12.69 -2.79
N SER A 126 16.46 13.47 -3.44
CA SER A 126 16.28 14.89 -3.15
C SER A 126 15.36 15.18 -1.97
N ILE A 127 14.58 14.19 -1.52
CA ILE A 127 13.61 14.37 -0.44
C ILE A 127 14.19 13.85 0.89
N PRO A 128 14.16 14.68 1.96
CA PRO A 128 14.70 14.29 3.25
C PRO A 128 14.08 13.00 3.81
N LEU A 129 14.91 12.13 4.39
CA LEU A 129 14.47 10.86 4.99
C LEU A 129 13.38 11.06 6.06
N ALA A 130 13.53 12.10 6.88
CA ALA A 130 12.57 12.42 7.91
C ALA A 130 11.18 12.77 7.33
N LEU A 131 11.13 13.53 6.23
CA LEU A 131 9.85 13.86 5.59
C LEU A 131 9.20 12.61 4.98
N ARG A 132 9.98 11.70 4.39
CA ARG A 132 9.49 10.40 3.92
C ARG A 132 8.91 9.55 5.06
N ALA A 133 9.59 9.54 6.22
CA ALA A 133 9.09 8.86 7.42
C ALA A 133 7.77 9.47 7.92
N GLY A 134 7.66 10.81 7.89
CA GLY A 134 6.41 11.51 8.22
C GLY A 134 5.26 11.17 7.27
N ILE A 135 5.53 11.08 5.98
CA ILE A 135 4.55 10.66 4.97
C ILE A 135 4.10 9.21 5.24
N ALA A 136 5.02 8.28 5.47
CA ALA A 136 4.69 6.91 5.80
C ALA A 136 3.83 6.80 7.06
N ALA A 137 4.20 7.52 8.12
CA ALA A 137 3.41 7.58 9.36
C ALA A 137 2.02 8.19 9.13
N GLY A 138 1.92 9.23 8.31
CA GLY A 138 0.65 9.86 7.95
C GLY A 138 -0.29 8.92 7.21
N ILE A 139 0.23 8.14 6.26
CA ILE A 139 -0.53 7.07 5.61
C ILE A 139 -0.98 6.03 6.63
N GLY A 140 -0.11 5.66 7.58
CA GLY A 140 -0.48 4.76 8.68
C GLY A 140 -1.62 5.32 9.53
N LEU A 141 -1.56 6.58 9.94
CA LEU A 141 -2.64 7.24 10.69
C LEU A 141 -3.94 7.35 9.87
N PHE A 142 -3.84 7.59 8.57
CA PHE A 142 -4.99 7.58 7.65
C PHE A 142 -5.64 6.20 7.57
N LEU A 143 -4.86 5.13 7.50
CA LEU A 143 -5.37 3.77 7.58
C LEU A 143 -5.99 3.45 8.94
N ALA A 144 -5.41 3.98 10.03
CA ALA A 144 -5.92 3.75 11.38
C ALA A 144 -7.33 4.34 11.57
N ILE A 145 -7.58 5.58 11.13
CA ILE A 145 -8.93 6.17 11.25
C ILE A 145 -9.96 5.41 10.42
N ILE A 146 -9.59 4.94 9.21
CA ILE A 146 -10.44 4.11 8.37
C ILE A 146 -10.74 2.76 9.07
N ALA A 147 -9.71 2.12 9.61
CA ALA A 147 -9.86 0.86 10.33
C ALA A 147 -10.82 1.00 11.52
N LEU A 148 -10.64 2.04 12.33
CA LEU A 148 -11.49 2.31 13.50
C LEU A 148 -12.95 2.62 13.08
N LYS A 149 -13.14 3.33 11.97
CA LYS A 149 -14.46 3.59 11.38
C LYS A 149 -15.12 2.28 10.91
N ASN A 150 -14.40 1.47 10.13
CA ASN A 150 -14.93 0.21 9.59
C ASN A 150 -15.18 -0.84 10.69
N ALA A 151 -14.44 -0.75 11.80
CA ALA A 151 -14.70 -1.53 13.01
C ALA A 151 -15.93 -1.05 13.79
N GLY A 152 -16.47 0.14 13.51
CA GLY A 152 -17.53 0.76 14.30
C GLY A 152 -17.06 1.28 15.69
N ILE A 153 -15.76 1.39 15.90
CA ILE A 153 -15.16 1.90 17.14
C ILE A 153 -15.18 3.43 17.15
N VAL A 154 -14.90 4.05 16.00
CA VAL A 154 -15.00 5.49 15.78
C VAL A 154 -16.22 5.75 14.91
N VAL A 155 -17.07 6.65 15.37
CA VAL A 155 -18.30 7.07 14.68
C VAL A 155 -18.35 8.58 14.53
N ASP A 156 -19.19 9.05 13.62
CA ASP A 156 -19.42 10.49 13.41
C ASP A 156 -20.02 11.15 14.66
N ASN A 157 -19.53 12.35 14.97
CA ASN A 157 -20.02 13.19 16.05
C ASN A 157 -19.97 14.66 15.62
N PRO A 158 -21.13 15.32 15.43
CA PRO A 158 -21.17 16.71 14.96
C PRO A 158 -20.43 17.72 15.84
N ALA A 159 -20.29 17.45 17.15
CA ALA A 159 -19.63 18.36 18.09
C ALA A 159 -18.10 18.22 18.11
N THR A 160 -17.59 17.00 17.92
CA THR A 160 -16.16 16.68 18.07
C THR A 160 -15.55 16.07 16.84
N LEU A 161 -16.27 16.03 15.70
CA LEU A 161 -15.99 15.38 14.43
C LEU A 161 -16.07 13.84 14.54
N VAL A 162 -15.52 13.26 15.59
CA VAL A 162 -15.53 11.81 15.85
C VAL A 162 -15.89 11.51 17.30
N GLY A 163 -16.52 10.39 17.54
CA GLY A 163 -16.88 9.90 18.87
C GLY A 163 -16.64 8.40 19.01
N LEU A 164 -16.81 7.88 20.22
CA LEU A 164 -16.73 6.45 20.49
C LEU A 164 -18.05 5.79 20.12
N GLY A 165 -17.97 4.72 19.32
CA GLY A 165 -19.10 3.87 18.97
C GLY A 165 -19.52 2.93 20.10
N ASP A 166 -20.54 2.12 19.84
CA ASP A 166 -21.01 1.11 20.79
C ASP A 166 -20.08 -0.12 20.79
N LEU A 167 -19.18 -0.16 21.77
CA LEU A 167 -18.23 -1.28 21.92
C LEU A 167 -18.90 -2.58 22.39
N SER A 168 -20.17 -2.57 22.83
CA SER A 168 -20.89 -3.78 23.19
C SER A 168 -21.47 -4.51 21.97
N ALA A 169 -21.53 -3.83 20.83
CA ALA A 169 -21.95 -4.44 19.57
C ALA A 169 -20.94 -5.52 19.11
N GLY A 170 -21.45 -6.58 18.49
CA GLY A 170 -20.62 -7.74 18.10
C GLY A 170 -19.48 -7.41 17.15
N GLY A 171 -19.69 -6.50 16.19
CA GLY A 171 -18.66 -6.08 15.23
C GLY A 171 -17.44 -5.41 15.89
N PRO A 172 -17.61 -4.28 16.62
CA PRO A 172 -16.53 -3.61 17.34
C PRO A 172 -15.79 -4.52 18.33
N LEU A 173 -16.53 -5.36 19.08
CA LEU A 173 -15.94 -6.29 20.02
C LEU A 173 -15.02 -7.31 19.33
N LEU A 174 -15.50 -7.90 18.22
CA LEU A 174 -14.73 -8.85 17.42
C LEU A 174 -13.52 -8.18 16.76
N ALA A 175 -13.64 -6.91 16.33
CA ALA A 175 -12.52 -6.14 15.80
C ALA A 175 -11.43 -5.91 16.85
N CYS A 176 -11.79 -5.53 18.09
CA CYS A 176 -10.83 -5.40 19.19
C CYS A 176 -10.11 -6.72 19.46
N LEU A 177 -10.86 -7.82 19.55
CA LEU A 177 -10.30 -9.16 19.78
C LEU A 177 -9.35 -9.55 18.64
N GLY A 178 -9.73 -9.26 17.38
CA GLY A 178 -8.89 -9.50 16.21
C GLY A 178 -7.57 -8.73 16.27
N PHE A 179 -7.59 -7.46 16.66
CA PHE A 179 -6.38 -6.66 16.80
C PHE A 179 -5.44 -7.20 17.88
N PHE A 180 -5.96 -7.55 19.06
CA PHE A 180 -5.14 -8.13 20.13
C PHE A 180 -4.54 -9.47 19.71
N LEU A 181 -5.30 -10.31 19.00
CA LEU A 181 -4.82 -11.57 18.49
C LEU A 181 -3.70 -11.38 17.46
N ILE A 182 -3.89 -10.50 16.47
CA ILE A 182 -2.89 -10.19 15.45
C ILE A 182 -1.60 -9.70 16.11
N ALA A 183 -1.69 -8.74 17.04
CA ALA A 183 -0.54 -8.18 17.72
C ALA A 183 0.22 -9.25 18.55
N ALA A 184 -0.52 -10.10 19.28
CA ALA A 184 0.08 -11.18 20.06
C ALA A 184 0.77 -12.23 19.20
N LEU A 185 0.15 -12.64 18.07
CA LEU A 185 0.74 -13.59 17.13
C LEU A 185 1.95 -13.00 16.42
N ALA A 186 1.89 -11.72 16.03
CA ALA A 186 2.99 -11.00 15.40
C ALA A 186 4.19 -10.88 16.37
N TYR A 187 3.95 -10.56 17.65
CA TYR A 187 4.99 -10.55 18.69
C TYR A 187 5.68 -11.91 18.82
N ARG A 188 4.90 -13.00 18.73
CA ARG A 188 5.42 -14.37 18.73
C ARG A 188 6.05 -14.81 17.42
N LYS A 189 6.15 -13.90 16.44
CA LYS A 189 6.72 -14.15 15.10
C LYS A 189 5.99 -15.27 14.32
N VAL A 190 4.68 -15.44 14.56
CA VAL A 190 3.86 -16.41 13.84
C VAL A 190 3.66 -15.89 12.41
N THR A 191 4.10 -16.67 11.42
CA THR A 191 3.92 -16.36 10.01
C THR A 191 2.43 -16.31 9.66
N GLY A 192 1.98 -15.24 8.99
CA GLY A 192 0.58 -15.06 8.63
C GLY A 192 -0.33 -14.61 9.78
N ALA A 193 0.24 -14.01 10.86
CA ALA A 193 -0.52 -13.51 12.01
C ALA A 193 -1.77 -12.69 11.62
N VAL A 194 -1.64 -11.82 10.61
CA VAL A 194 -2.72 -10.97 10.11
C VAL A 194 -3.83 -11.82 9.48
N MET A 195 -3.47 -12.77 8.61
CA MET A 195 -4.44 -13.67 7.98
C MET A 195 -5.16 -14.53 9.03
N ILE A 196 -4.42 -15.08 9.99
CA ILE A 196 -5.00 -15.89 11.08
C ILE A 196 -6.01 -15.04 11.86
N GLY A 197 -5.68 -13.79 12.19
CA GLY A 197 -6.60 -12.89 12.89
C GLY A 197 -7.89 -12.63 12.11
N ILE A 198 -7.80 -12.33 10.82
CA ILE A 198 -8.98 -12.15 9.97
C ILE A 198 -9.85 -13.41 9.93
N LEU A 199 -9.24 -14.58 9.71
CA LEU A 199 -9.97 -15.85 9.63
C LEU A 199 -10.62 -16.23 10.96
N VAL A 200 -9.95 -16.00 12.08
CA VAL A 200 -10.52 -16.25 13.42
C VAL A 200 -11.72 -15.32 13.69
N VAL A 201 -11.59 -14.03 13.43
CA VAL A 201 -12.69 -13.06 13.58
C VAL A 201 -13.86 -13.43 12.67
N THR A 202 -13.59 -13.78 11.40
CA THR A 202 -14.61 -14.23 10.46
C THR A 202 -15.29 -15.51 10.93
N GLY A 203 -14.53 -16.49 11.40
CA GLY A 203 -15.08 -17.74 11.94
C GLY A 203 -15.98 -17.51 13.17
N LEU A 204 -15.55 -16.65 14.10
CA LEU A 204 -16.37 -16.25 15.24
C LEU A 204 -17.62 -15.50 14.80
N SER A 205 -17.52 -14.63 13.80
CA SER A 205 -18.65 -13.91 13.21
C SER A 205 -19.69 -14.86 12.63
N ILE A 206 -19.26 -15.92 11.93
CA ILE A 206 -20.15 -16.94 11.39
C ILE A 206 -20.81 -17.73 12.51
N LEU A 207 -20.04 -18.15 13.53
CA LEU A 207 -20.56 -18.89 14.70
C LEU A 207 -21.59 -18.09 15.50
N LEU A 208 -21.44 -16.77 15.56
CA LEU A 208 -22.39 -15.86 16.22
C LEU A 208 -23.56 -15.45 15.33
N GLY A 209 -23.62 -15.92 14.07
CA GLY A 209 -24.68 -15.59 13.11
C GLY A 209 -24.61 -14.18 12.57
N LEU A 210 -23.48 -13.47 12.73
CA LEU A 210 -23.26 -12.10 12.24
C LEU A 210 -22.84 -12.05 10.76
N SER A 211 -22.29 -13.14 10.23
CA SER A 211 -21.95 -13.29 8.80
C SER A 211 -22.27 -14.69 8.31
N GLN A 212 -22.32 -14.86 6.97
CA GLN A 212 -22.67 -16.14 6.35
C GLN A 212 -21.51 -16.64 5.47
N LEU A 213 -21.26 -17.94 5.50
CA LEU A 213 -20.29 -18.61 4.63
C LEU A 213 -21.05 -19.36 3.51
N ASN A 214 -20.95 -18.87 2.28
CA ASN A 214 -21.59 -19.46 1.11
C ASN A 214 -20.69 -20.47 0.37
N GLY A 215 -19.73 -21.06 1.08
CA GLY A 215 -18.74 -21.99 0.53
C GLY A 215 -17.31 -21.51 0.74
N VAL A 216 -16.35 -22.40 0.49
CA VAL A 216 -14.91 -22.10 0.62
C VAL A 216 -14.26 -21.98 -0.75
N VAL A 217 -14.66 -22.83 -1.71
CA VAL A 217 -14.07 -22.93 -3.06
C VAL A 217 -15.17 -22.82 -4.11
N SER A 218 -14.91 -22.04 -5.15
CA SER A 218 -15.77 -21.92 -6.33
C SER A 218 -14.94 -21.66 -7.58
N MET A 219 -15.58 -21.68 -8.76
CA MET A 219 -14.97 -21.08 -9.93
C MET A 219 -14.76 -19.58 -9.71
N PRO A 220 -13.67 -19.00 -10.24
CA PRO A 220 -13.42 -17.56 -10.11
C PRO A 220 -14.60 -16.73 -10.61
N PRO A 221 -14.99 -15.65 -9.89
CA PRO A 221 -15.97 -14.71 -10.38
C PRO A 221 -15.57 -14.06 -11.70
N SER A 222 -16.55 -13.48 -12.41
CA SER A 222 -16.28 -12.78 -13.65
C SER A 222 -15.47 -11.50 -13.39
N LEU A 223 -14.43 -11.27 -14.17
CA LEU A 223 -13.66 -10.02 -14.17
C LEU A 223 -14.33 -8.92 -15.02
N ALA A 224 -15.29 -9.27 -15.88
CA ALA A 224 -15.93 -8.36 -16.85
C ALA A 224 -16.43 -7.02 -16.25
N PRO A 225 -16.98 -6.97 -15.02
CA PRO A 225 -17.46 -5.71 -14.44
C PRO A 225 -16.39 -4.64 -14.25
N THR A 226 -15.11 -5.03 -14.10
CA THR A 226 -14.01 -4.08 -13.82
C THR A 226 -12.95 -4.04 -14.91
N LEU A 227 -12.89 -5.05 -15.78
CA LEU A 227 -11.88 -5.17 -16.82
C LEU A 227 -11.98 -4.02 -17.83
N MET A 228 -10.88 -3.27 -17.99
CA MET A 228 -10.76 -2.15 -18.95
C MET A 228 -11.83 -1.05 -18.80
N GLN A 229 -12.40 -0.91 -17.60
CA GLN A 229 -13.43 0.11 -17.31
C GLN A 229 -12.83 1.48 -16.94
N LEU A 230 -11.53 1.67 -17.15
CA LEU A 230 -10.85 2.92 -16.84
C LEU A 230 -11.25 4.05 -17.80
N ASP A 231 -11.62 5.20 -17.23
CA ASP A 231 -11.92 6.43 -17.99
C ASP A 231 -10.69 7.36 -17.98
N ILE A 232 -9.87 7.21 -19.03
CA ILE A 232 -8.64 8.01 -19.19
C ILE A 232 -8.98 9.47 -19.52
N MET A 233 -10.04 9.72 -20.29
CA MET A 233 -10.39 11.09 -20.69
C MET A 233 -10.92 11.88 -19.51
N GLY A 234 -11.79 11.28 -18.68
CA GLY A 234 -12.23 11.89 -17.43
C GLY A 234 -11.08 12.13 -16.44
N ALA A 235 -10.06 11.25 -16.45
CA ALA A 235 -8.89 11.40 -15.59
C ALA A 235 -7.95 12.57 -15.99
N LEU A 236 -8.08 13.11 -17.20
CA LEU A 236 -7.34 14.29 -17.65
C LEU A 236 -7.98 15.62 -17.20
N ASP A 237 -9.07 15.60 -16.46
CA ASP A 237 -9.63 16.80 -15.85
C ASP A 237 -8.59 17.49 -14.95
N ILE A 238 -8.60 18.83 -14.98
CA ILE A 238 -7.65 19.68 -14.24
C ILE A 238 -7.68 19.37 -12.74
N GLY A 239 -8.87 19.07 -12.18
CA GLY A 239 -9.04 18.69 -10.78
C GLY A 239 -8.30 17.39 -10.41
N LEU A 240 -8.17 16.45 -11.36
CA LEU A 240 -7.53 15.16 -11.16
C LEU A 240 -6.02 15.15 -11.38
N ILE A 241 -5.43 16.17 -11.97
CA ILE A 241 -3.97 16.26 -12.09
C ILE A 241 -3.30 16.13 -10.72
N SER A 242 -3.87 16.76 -9.70
CA SER A 242 -3.36 16.65 -8.33
C SER A 242 -3.50 15.24 -7.74
N VAL A 243 -4.52 14.50 -8.14
CA VAL A 243 -4.76 13.11 -7.73
C VAL A 243 -3.76 12.18 -8.42
N ILE A 244 -3.51 12.38 -9.72
CA ILE A 244 -2.47 11.63 -10.46
C ILE A 244 -1.10 11.82 -9.80
N PHE A 245 -0.75 13.07 -9.47
CA PHE A 245 0.48 13.36 -8.74
C PHE A 245 0.50 12.71 -7.34
N ALA A 246 -0.63 12.67 -6.62
CA ALA A 246 -0.68 12.01 -5.32
C ALA A 246 -0.44 10.51 -5.45
N PHE A 247 -1.10 9.82 -6.39
CA PHE A 247 -0.82 8.41 -6.68
C PHE A 247 0.66 8.20 -7.01
N LEU A 248 1.21 9.02 -7.90
CA LEU A 248 2.61 8.95 -8.30
C LEU A 248 3.57 9.10 -7.11
N PHE A 249 3.36 10.12 -6.27
CA PHE A 249 4.26 10.40 -5.15
C PHE A 249 4.14 9.36 -4.05
N VAL A 250 2.92 8.95 -3.69
CA VAL A 250 2.71 7.92 -2.66
C VAL A 250 3.35 6.61 -3.10
N ASP A 251 3.11 6.18 -4.34
CA ASP A 251 3.69 4.97 -4.91
C ASP A 251 5.22 5.05 -4.98
N LEU A 252 5.76 6.20 -5.37
CA LEU A 252 7.21 6.45 -5.40
C LEU A 252 7.87 6.24 -4.03
N PHE A 253 7.24 6.72 -2.96
CA PHE A 253 7.80 6.60 -1.61
C PHE A 253 7.61 5.22 -1.01
N ASP A 254 6.42 4.66 -1.18
CA ASP A 254 6.08 3.34 -0.66
C ASP A 254 6.96 2.26 -1.30
N THR A 255 6.99 2.22 -2.63
CA THR A 255 7.85 1.28 -3.39
C THR A 255 9.32 1.48 -3.08
N SER A 256 9.83 2.72 -3.04
CA SER A 256 11.27 2.94 -2.84
C SER A 256 11.71 2.54 -1.43
N GLY A 257 10.90 2.87 -0.42
CA GLY A 257 11.15 2.47 0.96
C GLY A 257 11.15 0.95 1.11
N THR A 258 10.14 0.31 0.54
CA THR A 258 9.98 -1.15 0.57
C THR A 258 11.12 -1.87 -0.16
N LEU A 259 11.45 -1.47 -1.40
CA LEU A 259 12.51 -2.10 -2.19
C LEU A 259 13.85 -2.04 -1.46
N ILE A 260 14.24 -0.86 -0.96
CA ILE A 260 15.51 -0.68 -0.25
C ILE A 260 15.49 -1.43 1.09
N GLY A 261 14.41 -1.33 1.87
CA GLY A 261 14.29 -1.98 3.16
C GLY A 261 14.33 -3.51 3.07
N VAL A 262 13.65 -4.10 2.08
CA VAL A 262 13.69 -5.55 1.84
C VAL A 262 15.06 -5.97 1.30
N ALA A 263 15.64 -5.23 0.34
CA ALA A 263 16.96 -5.53 -0.22
C ALA A 263 18.06 -5.47 0.85
N GLN A 264 17.98 -4.52 1.78
CA GLN A 264 18.91 -4.43 2.91
C GLN A 264 18.82 -5.64 3.85
N LYS A 265 17.60 -6.05 4.22
CA LYS A 265 17.36 -7.24 5.05
C LYS A 265 17.79 -8.54 4.38
N ALA A 266 17.81 -8.55 3.05
CA ALA A 266 18.17 -9.71 2.23
C ALA A 266 19.64 -9.75 1.82
N ASP A 267 20.47 -8.78 2.26
CA ASP A 267 21.86 -8.61 1.84
C ASP A 267 22.02 -8.54 0.31
N LEU A 268 21.06 -7.86 -0.36
CA LEU A 268 21.03 -7.69 -1.83
C LEU A 268 21.52 -6.30 -2.28
N LEU A 269 22.00 -5.48 -1.36
CA LEU A 269 22.65 -4.21 -1.67
C LEU A 269 24.12 -4.45 -2.08
N ASP A 270 24.63 -3.59 -2.95
CA ASP A 270 26.05 -3.59 -3.31
C ASP A 270 26.92 -2.95 -2.21
N LYS A 271 28.24 -2.89 -2.47
CA LYS A 271 29.23 -2.33 -1.51
C LYS A 271 29.00 -0.84 -1.22
N ASP A 272 28.31 -0.15 -2.11
CA ASP A 272 27.97 1.27 -1.98
C ASP A 272 26.58 1.48 -1.34
N GLY A 273 25.94 0.40 -0.87
CA GLY A 273 24.59 0.43 -0.28
C GLY A 273 23.48 0.66 -1.32
N LYS A 274 23.75 0.42 -2.60
CA LYS A 274 22.78 0.59 -3.68
C LYS A 274 22.17 -0.75 -4.10
N MET A 275 20.95 -0.70 -4.63
CA MET A 275 20.26 -1.86 -5.19
C MET A 275 20.64 -2.04 -6.67
N PRO A 276 21.40 -3.09 -7.07
CA PRO A 276 22.03 -3.15 -8.40
C PRO A 276 21.09 -3.09 -9.58
N ARG A 277 19.86 -3.63 -9.45
CA ARG A 277 18.85 -3.71 -10.51
C ARG A 277 17.61 -2.87 -10.19
N LEU A 278 17.77 -1.79 -9.42
CA LEU A 278 16.67 -0.92 -8.98
C LEU A 278 15.79 -0.49 -10.17
N GLY A 279 16.36 -0.03 -11.27
CA GLY A 279 15.59 0.39 -12.45
C GLY A 279 14.66 -0.71 -12.99
N ARG A 280 15.07 -1.99 -13.00
CA ARG A 280 14.19 -3.10 -13.42
C ARG A 280 13.08 -3.36 -12.43
N ALA A 281 13.35 -3.24 -11.12
CA ALA A 281 12.34 -3.37 -10.07
C ALA A 281 11.28 -2.26 -10.18
N LEU A 282 11.73 -1.04 -10.46
CA LEU A 282 10.86 0.11 -10.66
C LEU A 282 9.99 0.01 -11.93
N LEU A 283 10.54 -0.58 -13.01
CA LEU A 283 9.75 -0.89 -14.22
C LEU A 283 8.73 -1.99 -13.96
N ALA A 284 9.08 -3.01 -13.16
CA ALA A 284 8.14 -4.06 -12.77
C ALA A 284 6.96 -3.47 -11.98
N ASP A 285 7.22 -2.58 -11.05
CA ASP A 285 6.25 -1.90 -10.21
C ASP A 285 5.29 -1.02 -11.04
N SER A 286 5.81 -0.14 -11.90
CA SER A 286 4.98 0.70 -12.77
C SER A 286 4.15 -0.11 -13.77
N THR A 287 4.70 -1.21 -14.31
CA THR A 287 3.95 -2.12 -15.19
C THR A 287 2.83 -2.82 -14.43
N ALA A 288 3.09 -3.22 -13.17
CA ALA A 288 2.08 -3.83 -12.31
C ALA A 288 0.94 -2.85 -12.00
N THR A 289 1.24 -1.57 -11.74
CA THR A 289 0.25 -0.52 -11.53
C THR A 289 -0.64 -0.33 -12.76
N MET A 290 -0.06 -0.23 -13.97
CA MET A 290 -0.85 -0.13 -15.21
C MET A 290 -1.73 -1.37 -15.43
N ALA A 291 -1.17 -2.56 -15.23
CA ALA A 291 -1.93 -3.81 -15.36
C ALA A 291 -3.05 -3.89 -14.32
N GLY A 292 -2.79 -3.53 -13.06
CA GLY A 292 -3.78 -3.48 -11.99
C GLY A 292 -4.95 -2.56 -12.31
N ALA A 293 -4.69 -1.34 -12.76
CA ALA A 293 -5.72 -0.40 -13.19
C ALA A 293 -6.56 -0.93 -14.35
N ALA A 294 -5.94 -1.57 -15.34
CA ALA A 294 -6.63 -2.19 -16.47
C ALA A 294 -7.51 -3.37 -16.05
N LEU A 295 -7.11 -4.14 -15.04
CA LEU A 295 -7.90 -5.22 -14.45
C LEU A 295 -9.03 -4.72 -13.55
N GLY A 296 -8.95 -3.51 -13.04
CA GLY A 296 -9.93 -2.92 -12.13
C GLY A 296 -9.55 -2.98 -10.66
N THR A 297 -8.27 -2.78 -10.36
CA THR A 297 -7.80 -2.53 -8.99
C THR A 297 -6.93 -1.27 -8.95
N SER A 298 -6.67 -0.75 -7.75
CA SER A 298 -5.85 0.45 -7.61
C SER A 298 -4.35 0.14 -7.82
N THR A 299 -3.48 1.10 -7.50
CA THR A 299 -2.03 1.01 -7.64
C THR A 299 -1.48 -0.30 -7.06
N THR A 300 -0.72 -1.03 -7.86
CA THR A 300 -0.05 -2.28 -7.45
C THR A 300 1.41 -1.97 -7.15
N THR A 301 1.83 -2.17 -5.91
CA THR A 301 3.15 -1.74 -5.39
C THR A 301 3.90 -2.88 -4.69
N SER A 302 5.18 -2.67 -4.41
CA SER A 302 6.04 -3.62 -3.71
C SER A 302 5.67 -3.74 -2.23
N TYR A 303 5.63 -4.97 -1.70
CA TYR A 303 5.17 -5.27 -0.34
C TYR A 303 6.32 -5.49 0.64
N ILE A 304 6.28 -4.76 1.77
CA ILE A 304 7.27 -4.87 2.85
C ILE A 304 7.24 -6.25 3.53
N GLU A 305 6.13 -6.96 3.47
CA GLU A 305 5.95 -8.33 3.93
C GLU A 305 6.89 -9.32 3.24
N SER A 306 7.43 -8.97 2.08
CA SER A 306 8.51 -9.72 1.41
C SER A 306 9.74 -9.89 2.30
N ALA A 307 9.91 -9.02 3.31
CA ALA A 307 10.94 -9.17 4.32
C ALA A 307 10.83 -10.47 5.12
N ALA A 308 9.61 -11.03 5.28
CA ALA A 308 9.42 -12.33 5.94
C ALA A 308 9.99 -13.48 5.10
N GLY A 309 9.76 -13.47 3.79
CA GLY A 309 10.34 -14.44 2.87
C GLY A 309 11.86 -14.32 2.77
N THR A 310 12.39 -13.11 2.73
CA THR A 310 13.85 -12.91 2.73
C THR A 310 14.49 -13.37 4.06
N ALA A 311 13.81 -13.19 5.18
CA ALA A 311 14.22 -13.74 6.48
C ALA A 311 14.18 -15.28 6.49
N ALA A 312 13.28 -15.90 5.72
CA ALA A 312 13.22 -17.35 5.52
C ALA A 312 14.25 -17.87 4.49
N GLY A 313 15.10 -17.00 3.95
CA GLY A 313 16.20 -17.35 3.04
C GLY A 313 15.97 -17.06 1.56
N GLY A 314 14.85 -16.42 1.17
CA GLY A 314 14.60 -15.99 -0.20
C GLY A 314 15.62 -14.95 -0.66
N ARG A 315 16.20 -15.16 -1.85
CA ARG A 315 17.27 -14.29 -2.40
C ARG A 315 17.07 -13.95 -3.87
N THR A 316 16.16 -14.66 -4.54
CA THR A 316 16.00 -14.54 -5.98
C THR A 316 14.54 -14.30 -6.36
N GLY A 317 14.32 -13.96 -7.63
CA GLY A 317 12.97 -13.78 -8.18
C GLY A 317 12.10 -15.03 -8.18
N LEU A 318 12.68 -16.20 -7.91
CA LEU A 318 11.89 -17.43 -7.80
C LEU A 318 10.92 -17.34 -6.61
N THR A 319 11.32 -16.74 -5.49
CA THR A 319 10.44 -16.43 -4.37
C THR A 319 9.20 -15.64 -4.82
N ALA A 320 9.38 -14.57 -5.60
CA ALA A 320 8.27 -13.77 -6.12
C ALA A 320 7.39 -14.55 -7.13
N CYS A 321 7.98 -15.41 -7.95
CA CYS A 321 7.24 -16.28 -8.86
C CYS A 321 6.36 -17.30 -8.11
N VAL A 322 6.83 -17.82 -6.97
CA VAL A 322 6.02 -18.70 -6.11
C VAL A 322 4.84 -17.93 -5.53
N VAL A 323 5.06 -16.70 -5.07
CA VAL A 323 3.96 -15.83 -4.61
C VAL A 323 2.94 -15.60 -5.73
N ALA A 324 3.40 -15.29 -6.94
CA ALA A 324 2.52 -15.11 -8.10
C ALA A 324 1.64 -16.36 -8.36
N LEU A 325 2.22 -17.54 -8.30
CA LEU A 325 1.48 -18.79 -8.44
C LEU A 325 0.43 -18.98 -7.34
N LEU A 326 0.77 -18.66 -6.09
CA LEU A 326 -0.16 -18.76 -4.97
C LEU A 326 -1.32 -17.77 -5.09
N PHE A 327 -1.09 -16.55 -5.60
CA PHE A 327 -2.18 -15.62 -5.92
C PHE A 327 -3.09 -16.15 -7.04
N LEU A 328 -2.57 -16.80 -8.07
CA LEU A 328 -3.40 -17.45 -9.08
C LEU A 328 -4.23 -18.60 -8.50
N LEU A 329 -3.67 -19.39 -7.60
CA LEU A 329 -4.41 -20.44 -6.90
C LEU A 329 -5.50 -19.86 -5.98
N SER A 330 -5.28 -18.66 -5.46
CA SER A 330 -6.26 -17.97 -4.60
C SER A 330 -7.54 -17.56 -5.31
N LEU A 331 -7.55 -17.49 -6.65
CA LEU A 331 -8.75 -17.20 -7.46
C LEU A 331 -9.95 -18.09 -7.12
N PHE A 332 -9.70 -19.32 -6.70
CA PHE A 332 -10.75 -20.28 -6.37
C PHE A 332 -11.35 -20.09 -4.96
N PHE A 333 -10.79 -19.19 -4.15
CA PHE A 333 -11.24 -18.93 -2.78
C PHE A 333 -12.13 -17.68 -2.65
N ALA A 334 -12.76 -17.24 -3.75
CA ALA A 334 -13.63 -16.09 -3.78
C ALA A 334 -14.80 -16.14 -2.77
N PRO A 335 -15.48 -17.29 -2.54
CA PRO A 335 -16.55 -17.36 -1.54
C PRO A 335 -16.06 -17.09 -0.11
N LEU A 336 -14.85 -17.53 0.21
CA LEU A 336 -14.23 -17.25 1.50
C LEU A 336 -13.95 -15.74 1.64
N ALA A 337 -13.47 -15.08 0.60
CA ALA A 337 -13.26 -13.63 0.61
C ALA A 337 -14.57 -12.86 0.79
N GLY A 338 -15.64 -13.29 0.14
CA GLY A 338 -16.98 -12.69 0.30
C GLY A 338 -17.62 -12.89 1.67
N ALA A 339 -17.15 -13.86 2.46
CA ALA A 339 -17.63 -14.11 3.82
C ALA A 339 -16.98 -13.22 4.89
N VAL A 340 -15.88 -12.53 4.56
CA VAL A 340 -15.11 -11.71 5.50
C VAL A 340 -15.78 -10.34 5.68
N PRO A 341 -16.33 -10.01 6.87
CA PRO A 341 -16.94 -8.71 7.09
C PRO A 341 -15.90 -7.61 7.30
N ALA A 342 -16.29 -6.35 7.07
CA ALA A 342 -15.40 -5.19 7.17
C ALA A 342 -14.72 -5.06 8.55
N TYR A 343 -15.44 -5.37 9.64
CA TYR A 343 -14.85 -5.36 10.98
C TYR A 343 -13.84 -6.49 11.24
N ALA A 344 -13.76 -7.51 10.37
CA ALA A 344 -12.73 -8.54 10.45
C ALA A 344 -11.45 -8.12 9.71
N THR A 345 -11.54 -7.26 8.69
CA THR A 345 -10.39 -6.68 8.00
C THR A 345 -9.81 -5.45 8.70
N ALA A 346 -10.63 -4.72 9.47
CA ALA A 346 -10.24 -3.52 10.19
C ALA A 346 -9.02 -3.73 11.14
N PRO A 347 -8.93 -4.81 11.92
CA PRO A 347 -7.75 -5.11 12.74
C PRO A 347 -6.44 -5.22 11.95
N ALA A 348 -6.51 -5.75 10.73
CA ALA A 348 -5.37 -5.87 9.84
C ALA A 348 -4.87 -4.49 9.41
N LEU A 349 -5.79 -3.59 8.98
CA LEU A 349 -5.46 -2.22 8.62
C LEU A 349 -4.86 -1.46 9.79
N LEU A 350 -5.42 -1.61 10.99
CA LEU A 350 -4.90 -0.97 12.20
C LEU A 350 -3.50 -1.50 12.54
N PHE A 351 -3.25 -2.80 12.38
CA PHE A 351 -1.92 -3.38 12.60
C PHE A 351 -0.89 -2.86 11.60
N VAL A 352 -1.26 -2.73 10.32
CA VAL A 352 -0.39 -2.11 9.31
C VAL A 352 -0.10 -0.65 9.64
N ALA A 353 -1.09 0.09 10.13
CA ALA A 353 -0.89 1.46 10.60
C ALA A 353 0.19 1.52 11.71
N VAL A 354 0.15 0.61 12.68
CA VAL A 354 1.19 0.50 13.73
C VAL A 354 2.58 0.27 13.13
N LEU A 355 2.70 -0.60 12.13
CA LEU A 355 3.97 -0.86 11.46
C LEU A 355 4.48 0.38 10.70
N MET A 356 3.60 1.11 10.02
CA MET A 356 3.96 2.33 9.30
C MET A 356 4.39 3.47 10.24
N MET A 357 3.75 3.59 11.41
CA MET A 357 4.12 4.56 12.43
C MET A 357 5.51 4.30 13.02
N SER A 358 6.03 3.08 12.94
CA SER A 358 7.40 2.77 13.42
C SER A 358 8.49 3.57 12.68
N SER A 359 8.18 4.11 11.49
CA SER A 359 9.08 5.00 10.75
C SER A 359 9.46 6.28 11.51
N LEU A 360 8.63 6.70 12.46
CA LEU A 360 8.90 7.88 13.31
C LEU A 360 10.02 7.65 14.34
N ALA A 361 10.41 6.42 14.62
CA ALA A 361 11.48 6.11 15.56
C ALA A 361 12.85 6.67 15.15
N GLY A 362 13.06 6.93 13.86
CA GLY A 362 14.30 7.52 13.33
C GLY A 362 14.28 9.05 13.22
N ILE A 363 13.25 9.74 13.73
CA ILE A 363 13.13 11.20 13.67
C ILE A 363 13.95 11.85 14.81
N ASP A 364 14.70 12.87 14.46
CA ASP A 364 15.30 13.78 15.45
C ASP A 364 14.23 14.74 15.98
N TRP A 365 13.71 14.43 17.17
CA TRP A 365 12.66 15.18 17.83
C TRP A 365 13.15 16.47 18.49
N ASP A 366 14.47 16.61 18.71
CA ASP A 366 15.09 17.81 19.28
C ASP A 366 15.25 18.91 18.21
N ASP A 367 15.38 18.54 16.92
CA ASP A 367 15.36 19.50 15.81
C ASP A 367 13.93 19.80 15.35
N LEU A 368 13.34 20.88 15.90
CA LEU A 368 11.98 21.32 15.53
C LEU A 368 11.84 21.64 14.04
N THR A 369 12.93 21.97 13.33
CA THR A 369 12.87 22.19 11.87
C THR A 369 12.69 20.89 11.09
N VAL A 370 12.86 19.75 11.75
CA VAL A 370 12.62 18.39 11.23
C VAL A 370 11.30 17.85 11.80
N ALA A 371 11.13 17.90 13.12
CA ALA A 371 10.00 17.29 13.81
C ALA A 371 8.65 17.94 13.44
N ALA A 372 8.57 19.28 13.40
CA ALA A 372 7.31 19.97 13.12
C ALA A 372 6.73 19.66 11.72
N PRO A 373 7.49 19.72 10.61
CA PRO A 373 6.96 19.33 9.29
C PRO A 373 6.51 17.87 9.23
N VAL A 374 7.23 16.97 9.90
CA VAL A 374 6.87 15.55 10.00
C VAL A 374 5.51 15.37 10.66
N VAL A 375 5.29 16.03 11.80
CA VAL A 375 4.01 15.99 12.52
C VAL A 375 2.89 16.60 11.69
N VAL A 376 3.13 17.75 11.03
CA VAL A 376 2.15 18.39 10.15
C VAL A 376 1.75 17.44 9.01
N ALA A 377 2.71 16.82 8.34
CA ALA A 377 2.42 15.84 7.27
C ALA A 377 1.59 14.66 7.79
N ALA A 378 2.01 14.09 8.94
CA ALA A 378 1.38 12.92 9.50
C ALA A 378 -0.06 13.17 9.97
N LEU A 379 -0.32 14.30 10.64
CA LEU A 379 -1.66 14.64 11.17
C LEU A 379 -2.61 15.15 10.08
N ALA A 380 -2.10 15.87 9.07
CA ALA A 380 -2.97 16.42 8.04
C ALA A 380 -3.65 15.33 7.21
N MET A 381 -3.03 14.16 7.01
CA MET A 381 -3.62 13.07 6.21
C MET A 381 -4.95 12.56 6.79
N PRO A 382 -5.02 12.07 8.04
CA PRO A 382 -6.28 11.60 8.60
C PRO A 382 -7.29 12.72 8.83
N LEU A 383 -6.83 13.93 9.22
CA LEU A 383 -7.74 15.04 9.55
C LEU A 383 -8.36 15.70 8.32
N THR A 384 -7.72 15.63 7.16
CA THR A 384 -8.28 16.13 5.88
C THR A 384 -8.82 15.02 4.99
N PHE A 385 -8.78 13.78 5.45
CA PHE A 385 -9.10 12.59 4.65
C PHE A 385 -8.40 12.58 3.28
N SER A 386 -7.15 13.08 3.23
CA SER A 386 -6.39 13.20 1.98
C SER A 386 -4.88 13.04 2.22
N ILE A 387 -4.33 11.97 1.66
CA ILE A 387 -2.87 11.74 1.63
C ILE A 387 -2.18 12.88 0.86
N ALA A 388 -2.78 13.33 -0.25
CA ALA A 388 -2.25 14.42 -1.07
C ALA A 388 -2.10 15.75 -0.29
N ASN A 389 -3.07 16.07 0.57
CA ASN A 389 -3.01 17.27 1.42
C ASN A 389 -1.92 17.15 2.47
N GLY A 390 -1.79 15.97 3.11
CA GLY A 390 -0.72 15.74 4.09
C GLY A 390 0.68 15.87 3.49
N ILE A 391 0.89 15.32 2.27
CA ILE A 391 2.13 15.50 1.53
C ILE A 391 2.37 16.99 1.27
N ALA A 392 1.37 17.70 0.72
CA ALA A 392 1.49 19.12 0.41
C ALA A 392 1.85 19.95 1.64
N PHE A 393 1.13 19.78 2.76
CA PHE A 393 1.42 20.49 4.00
C PHE A 393 2.80 20.14 4.57
N GLY A 394 3.23 18.89 4.48
CA GLY A 394 4.56 18.46 4.90
C GLY A 394 5.68 19.16 4.12
N PHE A 395 5.59 19.21 2.78
CA PHE A 395 6.58 19.88 1.93
C PHE A 395 6.61 21.39 2.17
N ILE A 396 5.44 22.03 2.24
CA ILE A 396 5.33 23.47 2.51
C ILE A 396 5.91 23.80 3.88
N ALA A 397 5.52 23.08 4.94
CA ALA A 397 6.00 23.28 6.30
C ALA A 397 7.52 23.06 6.38
N TRP A 398 8.05 22.00 5.77
CA TRP A 398 9.50 21.76 5.72
C TRP A 398 10.26 22.93 5.12
N THR A 399 9.83 23.39 3.96
CA THR A 399 10.49 24.48 3.25
C THR A 399 10.37 25.80 3.98
N ALA A 400 9.17 26.15 4.47
CA ALA A 400 8.92 27.40 5.19
C ALA A 400 9.69 27.46 6.51
N ILE A 401 9.68 26.39 7.31
CA ILE A 401 10.36 26.38 8.62
C ILE A 401 11.88 26.43 8.43
N LYS A 402 12.46 25.67 7.48
CA LYS A 402 13.90 25.73 7.17
C LYS A 402 14.31 27.12 6.67
N LEU A 403 13.48 27.76 5.84
CA LEU A 403 13.74 29.12 5.36
C LEU A 403 13.74 30.14 6.51
N LEU A 404 12.69 30.13 7.35
CA LEU A 404 12.56 31.05 8.49
C LEU A 404 13.62 30.82 9.57
N ALA A 405 14.10 29.57 9.73
CA ALA A 405 15.20 29.22 10.62
C ALA A 405 16.58 29.59 10.07
N GLY A 406 16.69 30.18 8.86
CA GLY A 406 17.95 30.52 8.23
C GLY A 406 18.71 29.33 7.64
N ARG A 407 18.10 28.14 7.60
CA ARG A 407 18.71 26.86 7.12
C ARG A 407 18.36 26.57 5.67
N TRP A 408 18.16 27.60 4.83
CA TRP A 408 17.75 27.48 3.43
C TRP A 408 18.74 26.68 2.57
N ARG A 409 20.04 26.60 2.97
CA ARG A 409 21.06 25.82 2.27
C ARG A 409 20.84 24.31 2.37
N GLU A 410 20.03 23.83 3.30
CA GLU A 410 19.67 22.42 3.44
C GLU A 410 18.52 22.01 2.51
N LEU A 411 17.89 22.97 1.82
CA LEU A 411 16.80 22.72 0.88
C LEU A 411 17.36 22.33 -0.49
N SER A 412 17.01 21.15 -0.97
CA SER A 412 17.30 20.74 -2.34
C SER A 412 16.48 21.53 -3.35
N PRO A 413 16.95 21.69 -4.62
CA PRO A 413 16.14 22.32 -5.66
C PRO A 413 14.77 21.68 -5.85
N ALA A 414 14.68 20.36 -5.68
CA ALA A 414 13.41 19.63 -5.75
C ALA A 414 12.44 20.08 -4.65
N MET A 415 12.94 20.29 -3.41
CA MET A 415 12.10 20.78 -2.30
C MET A 415 11.48 22.14 -2.61
N TRP A 416 12.23 23.06 -3.21
CA TRP A 416 11.73 24.37 -3.64
C TRP A 416 10.63 24.24 -4.71
N ILE A 417 10.90 23.45 -5.76
CA ILE A 417 9.96 23.25 -6.88
C ILE A 417 8.68 22.61 -6.39
N LEU A 418 8.78 21.51 -5.62
CA LEU A 418 7.62 20.78 -5.14
C LEU A 418 6.79 21.59 -4.16
N SER A 419 7.43 22.33 -3.24
CA SER A 419 6.70 23.19 -2.30
C SER A 419 5.99 24.32 -3.01
N ALA A 420 6.61 24.95 -4.03
CA ALA A 420 5.96 25.97 -4.85
C ALA A 420 4.75 25.40 -5.60
N LEU A 421 4.87 24.21 -6.20
CA LEU A 421 3.75 23.53 -6.86
C LEU A 421 2.62 23.22 -5.91
N PHE A 422 2.91 22.77 -4.68
CA PHE A 422 1.89 22.51 -3.67
C PHE A 422 1.22 23.79 -3.16
N VAL A 423 1.94 24.90 -3.03
CA VAL A 423 1.35 26.21 -2.69
C VAL A 423 0.38 26.63 -3.79
N VAL A 424 0.77 26.53 -5.07
CA VAL A 424 -0.11 26.83 -6.20
C VAL A 424 -1.34 25.92 -6.17
N LYS A 425 -1.16 24.61 -5.93
CA LYS A 425 -2.27 23.67 -5.80
C LYS A 425 -3.26 24.11 -4.74
N LEU A 426 -2.79 24.40 -3.52
CA LEU A 426 -3.67 24.75 -2.40
C LEU A 426 -4.29 26.14 -2.55
N GLY A 427 -3.63 27.07 -3.27
CA GLY A 427 -4.13 28.42 -3.49
C GLY A 427 -5.14 28.55 -4.66
N TRP A 428 -4.98 27.76 -5.70
CA TRP A 428 -5.80 27.89 -6.93
C TRP A 428 -6.74 26.70 -7.19
N PHE A 429 -6.44 25.53 -6.64
CA PHE A 429 -7.18 24.30 -6.91
C PHE A 429 -7.73 23.64 -5.62
N ALA A 430 -7.76 24.37 -4.51
CA ALA A 430 -8.42 23.94 -3.28
C ALA A 430 -9.91 24.25 -3.37
N GLY A 431 -10.62 23.44 -4.16
CA GLY A 431 -12.06 23.49 -4.32
C GLY A 431 -12.57 22.09 -4.56
#